data_97e2702ce4a103a516a09f5c83c50632
#
_entry.id   97e2702ce4a103a516a09f5c83c50632
#
_cell.length_a   1.000
_cell.length_b   1.000
_cell.length_c   1.000
_cell.angle_alpha   90.00
_cell.angle_beta   90.00
_cell.angle_gamma   90.00
#
_symmetry.space_group_name_H-M   'P 1'
#
loop_
_entity.id
_entity.type
_entity.pdbx_description
1 polymer ?
#
loop_
_entity_poly.entity_id
_entity_poly.type
_entity_poly.pdbx_seq_one_letter_code
_entity_poly.pdbx_strand_id
1 'polypeptide(L)'
;MLHGMKLVGHITPKNSSEIRNSRFGIGLEKIDRYLYDPAPVYDPLAETGVKYVRIQSGWMRTEKEKGVYDWKWIDDIVDNLVSRGMEPWICLCPRRHRRTADFQ
;
A
#
# COMPACT_ATOMS: atom_id res chain seq x y z
N MET A 1 0.28 -30.96 -2.18
CA MET A 1 1.30 -31.65 -3.00
C MET A 1 1.27 -31.10 -4.42
N LEU A 2 2.42 -30.76 -4.96
CA LEU A 2 2.56 -30.17 -6.28
C LEU A 2 2.77 -31.25 -7.33
N HIS A 3 1.69 -31.85 -7.83
CA HIS A 3 1.78 -32.89 -8.86
C HIS A 3 2.42 -32.35 -10.14
N GLY A 4 3.41 -33.08 -10.67
CA GLY A 4 4.12 -32.71 -11.88
C GLY A 4 5.12 -31.57 -11.74
N MET A 5 5.30 -31.05 -10.55
CA MET A 5 6.27 -30.00 -10.26
C MET A 5 7.49 -30.56 -9.53
N LYS A 6 8.65 -30.03 -9.86
CA LYS A 6 9.91 -30.39 -9.20
C LYS A 6 10.51 -29.13 -8.59
N LEU A 7 10.92 -29.23 -7.33
CA LEU A 7 11.67 -28.15 -6.69
C LEU A 7 13.04 -28.02 -7.36
N VAL A 8 13.31 -26.88 -7.95
CA VAL A 8 14.59 -26.61 -8.65
C VAL A 8 15.51 -25.68 -7.88
N GLY A 9 15.02 -25.07 -6.81
CA GLY A 9 15.84 -24.19 -5.99
C GLY A 9 15.00 -23.34 -5.05
N HIS A 10 15.68 -22.47 -4.32
CA HIS A 10 15.09 -21.50 -3.41
C HIS A 10 15.50 -20.09 -3.79
N ILE A 11 14.60 -19.14 -3.59
CA ILE A 11 14.89 -17.72 -3.72
C ILE A 11 15.25 -17.20 -2.33
N THR A 12 16.38 -16.51 -2.22
CA THR A 12 16.75 -15.79 -1.01
C THR A 12 16.37 -14.32 -1.22
N PRO A 13 15.29 -13.84 -0.61
CA PRO A 13 14.87 -12.46 -0.77
C PRO A 13 15.85 -11.52 -0.05
N LYS A 14 16.04 -10.33 -0.64
CA LYS A 14 16.72 -9.24 0.02
C LYS A 14 15.72 -8.30 0.61
N ASN A 15 16.07 -7.63 1.70
CA ASN A 15 15.23 -6.57 2.26
C ASN A 15 15.13 -5.39 1.29
N SER A 16 14.01 -4.73 1.25
CA SER A 16 13.76 -3.58 0.36
C SER A 16 14.78 -2.47 0.54
N SER A 17 15.32 -2.29 1.74
CA SER A 17 16.37 -1.30 2.05
C SER A 17 17.69 -1.58 1.30
N GLU A 18 17.95 -2.81 0.90
CA GLU A 18 19.16 -3.23 0.20
C GLU A 18 19.00 -3.15 -1.33
N ILE A 19 17.81 -2.86 -1.81
CA ILE A 19 17.49 -2.85 -3.24
C ILE A 19 17.49 -1.42 -3.75
N ARG A 20 18.35 -1.14 -4.74
CA ARG A 20 18.42 0.17 -5.40
C ARG A 20 17.40 0.31 -6.50
N ASN A 21 17.37 -0.68 -7.39
CA ASN A 21 16.50 -0.69 -8.55
C ASN A 21 15.74 -2.00 -8.62
N SER A 22 14.44 -1.92 -8.82
CA SER A 22 13.60 -3.08 -9.04
C SER A 22 12.40 -2.67 -9.88
N ARG A 23 11.88 -3.63 -10.63
CA ARG A 23 10.61 -3.46 -11.33
C ARG A 23 9.43 -4.07 -10.56
N PHE A 24 9.72 -4.63 -9.39
CA PHE A 24 8.69 -5.26 -8.57
C PHE A 24 8.02 -4.25 -7.65
N GLY A 25 6.71 -4.28 -7.69
CA GLY A 25 5.86 -3.50 -6.83
C GLY A 25 4.67 -4.31 -6.36
N ILE A 26 4.00 -3.82 -5.34
CA ILE A 26 2.80 -4.42 -4.79
C ILE A 26 1.80 -3.33 -4.41
N GLY A 27 0.51 -3.65 -4.45
CA GLY A 27 -0.53 -2.75 -3.97
C GLY A 27 -0.92 -3.05 -2.53
N LEU A 28 -0.91 -2.01 -1.70
CA LEU A 28 -1.56 -2.04 -0.39
C LEU A 28 -2.96 -1.45 -0.53
N GLU A 29 -3.82 -2.22 -1.15
CA GLU A 29 -5.18 -1.79 -1.45
C GLU A 29 -6.08 -1.82 -0.20
N LYS A 30 -7.11 -0.98 -0.22
CA LYS A 30 -8.20 -0.98 0.77
C LYS A 30 -7.84 -0.48 2.17
N ILE A 31 -6.64 0.04 2.40
CA ILE A 31 -6.32 0.74 3.65
C ILE A 31 -7.21 1.99 3.78
N ASP A 32 -7.47 2.66 2.68
CA ASP A 32 -8.36 3.81 2.61
C ASP A 32 -9.81 3.50 3.06
N ARG A 33 -10.18 2.23 3.08
CA ARG A 33 -11.50 1.75 3.50
C ARG A 33 -11.52 1.13 4.89
N TYR A 34 -10.45 1.29 5.66
CA TYR A 34 -10.31 0.71 7.01
C TYR A 34 -10.45 -0.82 7.09
N LEU A 35 -10.16 -1.54 6.01
CA LEU A 35 -10.33 -2.99 5.99
C LEU A 35 -9.26 -3.76 6.74
N TYR A 36 -8.12 -3.16 6.97
CA TYR A 36 -7.07 -3.75 7.81
C TYR A 36 -6.11 -2.67 8.32
N ASP A 37 -5.38 -3.00 9.38
CA ASP A 37 -4.30 -2.19 9.91
C ASP A 37 -3.01 -2.54 9.16
N PRO A 38 -2.33 -1.60 8.51
CA PRO A 38 -1.10 -1.89 7.79
C PRO A 38 0.12 -2.12 8.69
N ALA A 39 0.06 -1.75 9.97
CA ALA A 39 1.23 -1.82 10.86
C ALA A 39 1.91 -3.19 10.90
N PRO A 40 1.19 -4.33 11.02
CA PRO A 40 1.84 -5.64 11.02
C PRO A 40 2.39 -6.08 9.65
N VAL A 41 2.07 -5.35 8.60
CA VAL A 41 2.42 -5.73 7.22
C VAL A 41 3.77 -5.15 6.78
N TYR A 42 4.19 -4.02 7.34
CA TYR A 42 5.36 -3.28 6.86
C TYR A 42 6.66 -4.09 6.88
N ASP A 43 6.98 -4.73 7.99
CA ASP A 43 8.22 -5.49 8.11
C ASP A 43 8.23 -6.74 7.21
N PRO A 44 7.19 -7.60 7.22
CA PRO A 44 7.12 -8.72 6.27
C PRO A 44 7.17 -8.26 4.81
N LEU A 45 6.54 -7.14 4.49
CA LEU A 45 6.57 -6.60 3.15
C LEU A 45 7.99 -6.22 2.71
N ALA A 46 8.73 -5.53 3.59
CA ALA A 46 10.12 -5.18 3.32
C ALA A 46 11.01 -6.42 3.14
N GLU A 47 10.75 -7.49 3.87
CA GLU A 47 11.48 -8.75 3.76
C GLU A 47 11.31 -9.44 2.40
N THR A 48 10.22 -9.15 1.68
CA THR A 48 10.01 -9.68 0.33
C THR A 48 10.89 -9.02 -0.73
N GLY A 49 11.44 -7.85 -0.42
CA GLY A 49 12.29 -7.10 -1.36
C GLY A 49 11.52 -6.29 -2.39
N VAL A 50 10.23 -6.07 -2.22
CA VAL A 50 9.48 -5.16 -3.11
C VAL A 50 9.99 -3.74 -2.99
N LYS A 51 10.10 -3.04 -4.10
CA LYS A 51 10.59 -1.66 -4.11
C LYS A 51 9.48 -0.64 -4.16
N TYR A 52 8.47 -0.89 -4.97
CA TYR A 52 7.37 0.05 -5.16
C TYR A 52 6.12 -0.44 -4.47
N VAL A 53 5.45 0.44 -3.75
CA VAL A 53 4.21 0.12 -3.05
C VAL A 53 3.14 1.13 -3.43
N ARG A 54 2.11 0.65 -4.09
CA ARG A 54 0.97 1.47 -4.47
C ARG A 54 0.02 1.62 -3.29
N ILE A 55 -0.37 2.86 -3.01
CA ILE A 55 -1.39 3.19 -2.02
C ILE A 55 -2.45 4.10 -2.65
N GLN A 56 -3.66 4.02 -2.15
CA GLN A 56 -4.77 4.84 -2.62
C GLN A 56 -5.02 6.00 -1.67
N SER A 57 -5.22 7.19 -2.20
CA SER A 57 -5.41 8.40 -1.40
C SER A 57 -6.73 8.45 -0.63
N GLY A 58 -7.70 7.63 -1.00
CA GLY A 58 -8.94 7.44 -0.25
C GLY A 58 -9.67 8.71 0.15
N TRP A 59 -10.46 9.27 -0.76
CA TRP A 59 -11.13 10.54 -0.51
C TRP A 59 -12.00 10.53 0.74
N MET A 60 -12.75 9.44 0.94
CA MET A 60 -13.66 9.32 2.09
C MET A 60 -12.93 9.37 3.44
N ARG A 61 -11.73 8.79 3.50
CA ARG A 61 -10.90 8.79 4.71
C ARG A 61 -10.20 10.12 4.91
N THR A 62 -9.83 10.78 3.83
CA THR A 62 -9.11 12.05 3.85
C THR A 62 -10.03 13.24 4.15
N GLU A 63 -11.18 13.30 3.51
CA GLU A 63 -12.16 14.38 3.72
C GLU A 63 -13.44 13.80 4.33
N LYS A 64 -13.41 13.50 5.60
CA LYS A 64 -14.58 13.01 6.34
C LYS A 64 -15.63 14.08 6.48
N GLU A 65 -15.19 15.32 6.65
CA GLU A 65 -16.01 16.51 6.73
C GLU A 65 -15.61 17.45 5.59
N LYS A 66 -16.61 18.03 4.92
CA LYS A 66 -16.38 18.87 3.75
C LYS A 66 -15.40 20.00 4.03
N GLY A 67 -14.35 20.08 3.26
CA GLY A 67 -13.33 21.11 3.38
C GLY A 67 -12.29 20.87 4.47
N VAL A 68 -12.41 19.79 5.24
CA VAL A 68 -11.46 19.41 6.27
C VAL A 68 -10.70 18.17 5.83
N TYR A 69 -9.40 18.32 5.60
CA TYR A 69 -8.55 17.25 5.08
C TYR A 69 -7.65 16.68 6.17
N ASP A 70 -7.69 15.38 6.34
CA ASP A 70 -6.80 14.63 7.23
C ASP A 70 -5.84 13.78 6.38
N TRP A 71 -4.59 14.21 6.34
CA TRP A 71 -3.52 13.52 5.61
C TRP A 71 -2.65 12.66 6.51
N LYS A 72 -2.84 12.72 7.81
CA LYS A 72 -1.98 12.03 8.78
C LYS A 72 -1.90 10.53 8.51
N TRP A 73 -3.00 9.91 8.17
CA TRP A 73 -3.03 8.46 7.91
C TRP A 73 -2.19 8.05 6.68
N ILE A 74 -2.16 8.91 5.63
CA ILE A 74 -1.31 8.70 4.45
C ILE A 74 0.14 8.97 4.81
N ASP A 75 0.41 10.04 5.51
CA ASP A 75 1.77 10.39 5.94
C ASP A 75 2.39 9.26 6.77
N ASP A 76 1.64 8.70 7.71
CA ASP A 76 2.09 7.57 8.52
C ASP A 76 2.45 6.34 7.65
N ILE A 77 1.65 6.04 6.62
CA ILE A 77 1.94 4.94 5.70
C ILE A 77 3.18 5.24 4.88
N VAL A 78 3.28 6.44 4.30
CA VAL A 78 4.43 6.87 3.49
C VAL A 78 5.71 6.80 4.32
N ASP A 79 5.71 7.34 5.51
CA ASP A 79 6.88 7.36 6.39
C ASP A 79 7.33 5.94 6.76
N ASN A 80 6.39 5.05 7.05
CA ASN A 80 6.69 3.65 7.35
C ASN A 80 7.27 2.90 6.14
N LEU A 81 6.78 3.15 4.95
CA LEU A 81 7.31 2.55 3.73
C LEU A 81 8.70 3.07 3.40
N VAL A 82 8.88 4.38 3.43
CA VAL A 82 10.16 5.03 3.11
C VAL A 82 11.25 4.64 4.09
N SER A 83 10.93 4.57 5.38
CA SER A 83 11.90 4.17 6.41
C SER A 83 12.44 2.76 6.21
N ARG A 84 11.71 1.90 5.49
CA ARG A 84 12.10 0.53 5.15
C ARG A 84 12.67 0.38 3.74
N GLY A 85 12.95 1.48 3.06
CA GLY A 85 13.54 1.48 1.72
C GLY A 85 12.57 1.23 0.58
N MET A 86 11.28 1.26 0.84
CA MET A 86 10.25 1.17 -0.18
C MET A 86 9.84 2.55 -0.70
N GLU A 87 9.43 2.63 -1.95
CA GLU A 87 8.98 3.85 -2.58
C GLU A 87 7.46 3.81 -2.76
N PRO A 88 6.70 4.66 -2.06
CA PRO A 88 5.27 4.70 -2.22
C PRO A 88 4.86 5.33 -3.54
N TRP A 89 3.88 4.71 -4.17
CA TRP A 89 3.24 5.20 -5.37
C TRP A 89 1.79 5.55 -5.05
N ILE A 90 1.51 6.84 -4.90
CA ILE A 90 0.20 7.30 -4.49
C ILE A 90 -0.73 7.40 -5.70
N CYS A 91 -1.81 6.62 -5.68
CA CYS A 91 -2.87 6.69 -6.65
C CYS A 91 -3.92 7.70 -6.17
N LEU A 92 -4.10 8.76 -6.93
CA LEU A 92 -5.11 9.77 -6.62
C LEU A 92 -6.49 9.22 -7.00
N CYS A 93 -7.30 8.97 -6.00
CA CYS A 93 -8.66 8.50 -6.22
C CYS A 93 -9.59 9.67 -6.54
N PRO A 94 -10.50 9.53 -7.52
CA PRO A 94 -11.48 10.57 -7.78
C PRO A 94 -12.38 10.77 -6.56
N ARG A 95 -12.81 11.99 -6.36
CA ARG A 95 -13.85 12.29 -5.39
C ARG A 95 -15.08 11.46 -5.72
N ARG A 96 -15.57 10.72 -4.75
CA ARG A 96 -16.85 10.05 -4.91
C ARG A 96 -17.91 11.11 -5.11
N HIS A 97 -18.44 11.19 -6.32
CA HIS A 97 -19.65 11.95 -6.51
C HIS A 97 -20.70 11.31 -5.62
N ARG A 98 -21.14 12.06 -4.66
CA ARG A 98 -22.34 11.70 -3.93
C ARG A 98 -23.46 11.71 -4.96
N ARG A 99 -23.99 10.55 -5.26
CA ARG A 99 -25.19 10.49 -6.08
C ARG A 99 -26.30 11.18 -5.32
N THR A 100 -27.07 11.99 -5.97
CA THR A 100 -28.19 12.69 -5.34
C THR A 100 -29.12 11.72 -4.62
N ALA A 101 -29.31 10.52 -5.19
CA ALA A 101 -30.11 9.46 -4.58
C ALA A 101 -29.50 8.89 -3.28
N ASP A 102 -28.19 8.97 -3.10
CA ASP A 102 -27.49 8.48 -1.90
C ASP A 102 -27.55 9.51 -0.77
N PHE A 103 -28.13 10.66 -1.08
CA PHE A 103 -28.07 11.83 -0.21
C PHE A 103 -29.43 12.41 0.15
N GLN A 104 -30.45 11.75 -0.27
CA GLN A 104 -31.82 12.09 0.08
C GLN A 104 -32.30 11.25 1.24
#